data_eb9eee02a268b9188c97f5aa9c68bd54
#
_entry.id   eb9eee02a268b9188c97f5aa9c68bd54
#
_cell.length_a   1.000
_cell.length_b   1.000
_cell.length_c   1.000
_cell.angle_alpha   90.00
_cell.angle_beta   90.00
_cell.angle_gamma   90.00
#
_symmetry.space_group_name_H-M   'P 1'
#
loop_
_entity.id
_entity.type
_entity.pdbx_description
1 polymer ?
#
loop_
_entity_poly.entity_id
_entity_poly.type
_entity_poly.pdbx_seq_one_letter_code
_entity_poly.pdbx_strand_id
1 'polypeptide(L)'
;MRFCGTFKEGKIPYAEAEIVPYFLRFCELKGLSPFTVSLYKEKLDRFFRFLQGKTPVTSQDLLEFIGWLRERQPAPESQNIHLRSLKIFFRWAVAQSYLKKNPMHGVPMVRQRQKLITPLTISELQRLLDCARKTKQTGYRNTAIILLMVDTACWPGELCSLTLRDVRFEENLIRVDEKCGQRMLPISPSTRRALFTYLRRRKAFPREDAFFTTRHGTPLQVNNLQEIMDQLQRRTGIPRLYPYLLRHTAASSYLVGGADLETVRRLLGHTTYTITQRYVHLNQGDLARAQRRNSPVNQLR
;
A
#
# COMPACT_ATOMS: atom_id res chain seq x y z
N MET A 1 -16.82 -20.34 -15.93
CA MET A 1 -17.84 -21.21 -15.30
C MET A 1 -19.06 -20.34 -15.02
N ARG A 2 -20.17 -20.58 -15.73
CA ARG A 2 -21.49 -20.02 -15.38
C ARG A 2 -21.97 -20.80 -14.16
N PHE A 3 -22.23 -20.13 -13.05
CA PHE A 3 -22.92 -20.76 -11.93
C PHE A 3 -24.36 -21.03 -12.36
N CYS A 4 -24.65 -22.27 -12.73
CA CYS A 4 -25.96 -22.73 -13.10
C CYS A 4 -26.73 -23.08 -11.80
N GLY A 5 -27.28 -22.04 -11.14
CA GLY A 5 -28.47 -22.21 -10.36
C GLY A 5 -29.63 -21.94 -11.31
N THR A 6 -30.56 -22.87 -11.41
CA THR A 6 -31.74 -22.85 -12.28
C THR A 6 -32.51 -21.55 -12.11
N PHE A 7 -32.21 -20.55 -12.96
CA PHE A 7 -32.96 -19.32 -13.03
C PHE A 7 -34.17 -19.57 -13.92
N LYS A 8 -35.38 -19.46 -13.37
CA LYS A 8 -36.60 -19.36 -14.15
C LYS A 8 -36.51 -18.16 -15.07
N GLU A 9 -36.64 -18.39 -16.36
CA GLU A 9 -36.77 -17.34 -17.37
C GLU A 9 -37.95 -16.44 -17.04
N GLY A 10 -37.69 -15.14 -16.95
CA GLY A 10 -38.73 -14.10 -16.94
C GLY A 10 -39.08 -13.50 -15.58
N LYS A 11 -38.18 -12.75 -14.99
CA LYS A 11 -38.27 -11.61 -14.08
C LYS A 11 -37.05 -11.59 -13.18
N ILE A 12 -36.14 -10.66 -13.42
CA ILE A 12 -35.08 -10.32 -12.47
C ILE A 12 -35.56 -9.05 -11.74
N PRO A 13 -36.12 -9.18 -10.55
CA PRO A 13 -36.22 -8.07 -9.64
C PRO A 13 -35.47 -8.43 -8.37
N TYR A 14 -34.14 -8.58 -8.49
CA TYR A 14 -33.35 -8.47 -7.28
C TYR A 14 -33.07 -7.00 -7.07
N ALA A 15 -33.47 -6.46 -5.92
CA ALA A 15 -32.88 -5.19 -5.47
C ALA A 15 -31.37 -5.33 -5.56
N GLU A 16 -30.68 -4.36 -6.12
CA GLU A 16 -29.22 -4.45 -6.33
C GLU A 16 -28.46 -4.75 -5.04
N ALA A 17 -29.04 -4.41 -3.88
CA ALA A 17 -28.50 -4.79 -2.56
C ALA A 17 -28.48 -6.30 -2.33
N GLU A 18 -29.45 -7.06 -2.86
CA GLU A 18 -29.58 -8.50 -2.63
C GLU A 18 -28.49 -9.30 -3.35
N ILE A 19 -27.89 -8.75 -4.40
CA ILE A 19 -26.81 -9.41 -5.13
C ILE A 19 -25.41 -9.16 -4.53
N VAL A 20 -25.28 -8.30 -3.52
CA VAL A 20 -23.98 -8.03 -2.85
C VAL A 20 -23.32 -9.30 -2.29
N PRO A 21 -24.02 -10.21 -1.59
CA PRO A 21 -23.39 -11.45 -1.11
C PRO A 21 -22.81 -12.31 -2.24
N TYR A 22 -23.48 -12.39 -3.39
CA TYR A 22 -22.96 -13.13 -4.55
C TYR A 22 -21.71 -12.50 -5.14
N PHE A 23 -21.67 -11.16 -5.19
CA PHE A 23 -20.46 -10.42 -5.58
C PHE A 23 -19.29 -10.68 -4.64
N LEU A 24 -19.51 -10.61 -3.33
CA LEU A 24 -18.45 -10.87 -2.34
C LEU A 24 -17.92 -12.29 -2.46
N ARG A 25 -18.82 -13.27 -2.62
CA ARG A 25 -18.42 -14.67 -2.85
C ARG A 25 -17.62 -14.84 -4.14
N PHE A 26 -18.01 -14.15 -5.23
CA PHE A 26 -17.24 -14.12 -6.46
C PHE A 26 -15.83 -13.54 -6.25
N CYS A 27 -15.70 -12.47 -5.45
CA CYS A 27 -14.40 -11.90 -5.10
C CYS A 27 -13.51 -12.89 -4.33
N GLU A 28 -14.07 -13.62 -3.38
CA GLU A 28 -13.37 -14.69 -2.64
C GLU A 28 -12.88 -15.79 -3.58
N LEU A 29 -13.74 -16.29 -4.45
CA LEU A 29 -13.40 -17.33 -5.43
C LEU A 29 -12.34 -16.88 -6.44
N LYS A 30 -12.25 -15.57 -6.72
CA LYS A 30 -11.15 -14.97 -7.50
C LYS A 30 -9.84 -14.82 -6.72
N GLY A 31 -9.79 -15.23 -5.46
CA GLY A 31 -8.59 -15.13 -4.64
C GLY A 31 -8.26 -13.71 -4.17
N LEU A 32 -9.24 -12.80 -4.11
CA LEU A 32 -9.01 -11.48 -3.53
C LEU A 32 -8.74 -11.61 -2.03
N SER A 33 -7.86 -10.74 -1.53
CA SER A 33 -7.52 -10.74 -0.10
C SER A 33 -8.77 -10.50 0.79
N PRO A 34 -8.84 -11.10 2.00
CA PRO A 34 -9.93 -10.86 2.94
C PRO A 34 -10.15 -9.37 3.23
N PHE A 35 -9.06 -8.59 3.28
CA PHE A 35 -9.13 -7.14 3.43
C PHE A 35 -9.88 -6.47 2.28
N THR A 36 -9.62 -6.88 1.02
CA THR A 36 -10.28 -6.31 -0.16
C THR A 36 -11.77 -6.65 -0.16
N VAL A 37 -12.12 -7.89 0.19
CA VAL A 37 -13.53 -8.33 0.28
C VAL A 37 -14.27 -7.55 1.37
N SER A 38 -13.67 -7.41 2.54
CA SER A 38 -14.22 -6.61 3.65
C SER A 38 -14.39 -5.14 3.27
N LEU A 39 -13.42 -4.56 2.55
CA LEU A 39 -13.50 -3.20 2.04
C LEU A 39 -14.70 -3.03 1.09
N TYR A 40 -14.87 -3.94 0.13
CA TYR A 40 -16.00 -3.88 -0.79
C TYR A 40 -17.33 -3.97 -0.04
N LYS A 41 -17.44 -4.92 0.89
CA LYS A 41 -18.63 -5.07 1.74
C LYS A 41 -18.97 -3.75 2.44
N GLU A 42 -18.01 -3.16 3.16
CA GLU A 42 -18.22 -1.90 3.89
C GLU A 42 -18.70 -0.76 2.97
N LYS A 43 -18.08 -0.63 1.78
CA LYS A 43 -18.40 0.47 0.85
C LYS A 43 -19.75 0.27 0.19
N LEU A 44 -20.10 -0.96 -0.17
CA LEU A 44 -21.42 -1.30 -0.73
C LEU A 44 -22.52 -1.17 0.32
N ASP A 45 -22.31 -1.68 1.54
CA ASP A 45 -23.27 -1.55 2.65
C ASP A 45 -23.57 -0.08 2.97
N ARG A 46 -22.56 0.79 2.89
CA ARG A 46 -22.76 2.24 3.08
C ARG A 46 -23.60 2.86 1.98
N PHE A 47 -23.36 2.49 0.74
CA PHE A 47 -24.13 2.98 -0.40
C PHE A 47 -25.58 2.53 -0.36
N PHE A 48 -25.84 1.24 -0.14
CA PHE A 48 -27.20 0.73 -0.10
C PHE A 48 -27.99 1.22 1.12
N ARG A 49 -27.34 1.47 2.25
CA ARG A 49 -27.95 2.18 3.38
C ARG A 49 -28.33 3.62 3.05
N PHE A 50 -27.51 4.32 2.26
CA PHE A 50 -27.85 5.66 1.78
C PHE A 50 -29.12 5.64 0.91
N LEU A 51 -29.28 4.65 0.05
CA LEU A 51 -30.42 4.51 -0.85
C LEU A 51 -31.73 4.14 -0.14
N GLN A 52 -31.70 3.64 1.09
CA GLN A 52 -32.88 3.26 1.88
C GLN A 52 -33.86 2.34 1.12
N GLY A 53 -33.33 1.40 0.33
CA GLY A 53 -34.15 0.46 -0.44
C GLY A 53 -34.65 0.97 -1.81
N LYS A 54 -34.23 2.17 -2.21
CA LYS A 54 -34.56 2.69 -3.55
C LYS A 54 -33.99 1.79 -4.65
N THR A 55 -34.80 1.37 -5.58
CA THR A 55 -34.45 0.52 -6.74
C THR A 55 -35.36 0.85 -7.91
N PRO A 56 -34.95 0.80 -9.19
CA PRO A 56 -33.58 0.53 -9.62
C PRO A 56 -32.60 1.69 -9.32
N VAL A 57 -31.36 1.37 -9.10
CA VAL A 57 -30.28 2.36 -8.91
C VAL A 57 -30.04 3.11 -10.22
N THR A 58 -30.00 4.43 -10.15
CA THR A 58 -29.78 5.32 -11.30
C THR A 58 -28.43 6.05 -11.17
N SER A 59 -27.98 6.65 -12.28
CA SER A 59 -26.79 7.52 -12.23
C SER A 59 -27.02 8.76 -11.36
N GLN A 60 -28.27 9.23 -11.24
CA GLN A 60 -28.60 10.34 -10.36
C GLN A 60 -28.39 9.98 -8.89
N ASP A 61 -28.77 8.79 -8.46
CA ASP A 61 -28.56 8.32 -7.08
C ASP A 61 -27.07 8.26 -6.74
N LEU A 62 -26.24 7.92 -7.71
CA LEU A 62 -24.77 7.91 -7.53
C LEU A 62 -24.20 9.32 -7.41
N LEU A 63 -24.72 10.30 -8.15
CA LEU A 63 -24.33 11.70 -8.01
C LEU A 63 -24.78 12.28 -6.66
N GLU A 64 -25.97 11.95 -6.19
CA GLU A 64 -26.47 12.31 -4.86
C GLU A 64 -25.61 11.69 -3.75
N PHE A 65 -25.21 10.42 -3.92
CA PHE A 65 -24.29 9.77 -2.99
C PHE A 65 -22.90 10.43 -2.97
N ILE A 66 -22.40 10.90 -4.11
CA ILE A 66 -21.14 11.67 -4.16
C ILE A 66 -21.28 12.98 -3.36
N GLY A 67 -22.40 13.69 -3.50
CA GLY A 67 -22.72 14.87 -2.72
C GLY A 67 -22.72 14.56 -1.21
N TRP A 68 -23.45 13.51 -0.82
CA TRP A 68 -23.53 13.03 0.55
C TRP A 68 -22.16 12.61 1.13
N LEU A 69 -21.32 11.94 0.32
CA LEU A 69 -19.95 11.58 0.71
C LEU A 69 -19.07 12.82 0.91
N ARG A 70 -19.23 13.83 0.07
CA ARG A 70 -18.44 15.07 0.13
C ARG A 70 -18.63 15.81 1.44
N GLU A 71 -19.85 15.83 1.97
CA GLU A 71 -20.15 16.45 3.26
C GLU A 71 -19.52 15.69 4.44
N ARG A 72 -19.48 14.35 4.38
CA ARG A 72 -19.05 13.47 5.48
C ARG A 72 -17.61 12.99 5.37
N GLN A 73 -17.09 12.91 4.19
CA GLN A 73 -15.74 12.46 3.87
C GLN A 73 -15.13 13.39 2.81
N PRO A 74 -14.65 14.57 3.22
CA PRO A 74 -14.18 15.59 2.28
C PRO A 74 -12.92 15.20 1.49
N ALA A 75 -12.16 14.20 1.96
CA ALA A 75 -10.97 13.73 1.25
C ALA A 75 -11.34 13.01 -0.06
N PRO A 76 -10.93 13.51 -1.24
CA PRO A 76 -11.23 12.90 -2.54
C PRO A 76 -10.79 11.44 -2.65
N GLU A 77 -9.69 11.05 -2.00
CA GLU A 77 -9.20 9.67 -1.94
C GLU A 77 -10.25 8.73 -1.33
N SER A 78 -10.83 9.14 -0.18
CA SER A 78 -11.85 8.35 0.51
C SER A 78 -13.11 8.21 -0.34
N GLN A 79 -13.56 9.30 -0.98
CA GLN A 79 -14.71 9.28 -1.89
C GLN A 79 -14.45 8.33 -3.06
N ASN A 80 -13.27 8.40 -3.67
CA ASN A 80 -12.90 7.56 -4.80
C ASN A 80 -12.77 6.08 -4.45
N ILE A 81 -12.47 5.73 -3.21
CA ILE A 81 -12.51 4.33 -2.76
C ILE A 81 -13.94 3.78 -2.86
N HIS A 82 -14.94 4.54 -2.40
CA HIS A 82 -16.35 4.16 -2.56
C HIS A 82 -16.72 3.99 -4.03
N LEU A 83 -16.42 4.99 -4.86
CA LEU A 83 -16.78 4.98 -6.29
C LEU A 83 -16.09 3.83 -7.05
N ARG A 84 -14.83 3.51 -6.74
CA ARG A 84 -14.15 2.35 -7.32
C ARG A 84 -14.83 1.03 -6.94
N SER A 85 -15.24 0.88 -5.68
CA SER A 85 -15.95 -0.32 -5.22
C SER A 85 -17.28 -0.47 -5.94
N LEU A 86 -18.06 0.60 -6.06
CA LEU A 86 -19.31 0.63 -6.82
C LEU A 86 -19.09 0.34 -8.31
N LYS A 87 -18.06 0.92 -8.92
CA LYS A 87 -17.72 0.68 -10.33
C LYS A 87 -17.41 -0.79 -10.62
N ILE A 88 -16.68 -1.44 -9.71
CA ILE A 88 -16.34 -2.87 -9.83
C ILE A 88 -17.61 -3.71 -9.64
N PHE A 89 -18.41 -3.42 -8.64
CA PHE A 89 -19.67 -4.12 -8.35
C PHE A 89 -20.64 -4.03 -9.52
N PHE A 90 -20.98 -2.84 -9.99
CA PHE A 90 -21.96 -2.67 -11.08
C PHE A 90 -21.43 -3.23 -12.41
N ARG A 91 -20.15 -3.15 -12.68
CA ARG A 91 -19.55 -3.83 -13.85
C ARG A 91 -19.72 -5.34 -13.77
N TRP A 92 -19.48 -5.93 -12.59
CA TRP A 92 -19.72 -7.34 -12.35
C TRP A 92 -21.21 -7.70 -12.50
N ALA A 93 -22.09 -6.93 -11.92
CA ALA A 93 -23.53 -7.16 -11.99
C ALA A 93 -24.07 -7.19 -13.44
N VAL A 94 -23.57 -6.29 -14.29
CA VAL A 94 -23.89 -6.31 -15.73
C VAL A 94 -23.28 -7.53 -16.42
N ALA A 95 -22.02 -7.86 -16.13
CA ALA A 95 -21.34 -9.01 -16.73
C ALA A 95 -21.97 -10.36 -16.36
N GLN A 96 -22.62 -10.44 -15.18
CA GLN A 96 -23.39 -11.61 -14.74
C GLN A 96 -24.88 -11.55 -15.11
N SER A 97 -25.30 -10.56 -15.92
CA SER A 97 -26.68 -10.34 -16.35
C SER A 97 -27.69 -10.04 -15.23
N TYR A 98 -27.21 -9.63 -14.04
CA TYR A 98 -28.09 -9.12 -12.98
C TYR A 98 -28.68 -7.74 -13.33
N LEU A 99 -27.94 -6.94 -14.11
CA LEU A 99 -28.39 -5.62 -14.58
C LEU A 99 -28.24 -5.52 -16.09
N LYS A 100 -29.21 -4.85 -16.73
CA LYS A 100 -29.17 -4.55 -18.18
C LYS A 100 -28.21 -3.41 -18.52
N LYS A 101 -28.07 -2.42 -17.63
CA LYS A 101 -27.25 -1.22 -17.81
C LYS A 101 -26.44 -0.95 -16.55
N ASN A 102 -25.26 -0.39 -16.75
CA ASN A 102 -24.39 -0.01 -15.64
C ASN A 102 -24.73 1.42 -15.18
N PRO A 103 -25.28 1.64 -13.97
CA PRO A 103 -25.59 2.97 -13.47
C PRO A 103 -24.35 3.85 -13.26
N MET A 104 -23.16 3.26 -13.13
CA MET A 104 -21.88 3.99 -13.05
C MET A 104 -21.40 4.54 -14.40
N HIS A 105 -22.10 4.24 -15.51
CA HIS A 105 -21.71 4.78 -16.80
C HIS A 105 -21.88 6.32 -16.80
N GLY A 106 -20.83 7.03 -17.19
CA GLY A 106 -20.80 8.49 -17.18
C GLY A 106 -20.63 9.16 -15.81
N VAL A 107 -20.62 8.39 -14.70
CA VAL A 107 -20.36 8.96 -13.37
C VAL A 107 -18.86 9.23 -13.22
N PRO A 108 -18.44 10.51 -13.02
CA PRO A 108 -17.03 10.86 -12.93
C PRO A 108 -16.43 10.46 -11.59
N MET A 109 -15.15 10.14 -11.59
CA MET A 109 -14.37 10.05 -10.37
C MET A 109 -14.09 11.45 -9.82
N VAL A 110 -14.04 11.59 -8.50
CA VAL A 110 -13.71 12.87 -7.86
C VAL A 110 -12.28 13.26 -8.20
N ARG A 111 -12.12 14.48 -8.73
CA ARG A 111 -10.80 14.98 -9.12
C ARG A 111 -9.87 15.06 -7.91
N GLN A 112 -8.72 14.43 -8.02
CA GLN A 112 -7.67 14.46 -7.00
C GLN A 112 -6.52 15.34 -7.48
N ARG A 113 -6.07 16.25 -6.63
CA ARG A 113 -4.75 16.86 -6.81
C ARG A 113 -3.72 15.86 -6.33
N GLN A 114 -2.72 15.57 -7.14
CA GLN A 114 -1.57 14.79 -6.69
C GLN A 114 -0.89 15.54 -5.56
N LYS A 115 -0.91 14.98 -4.36
CA LYS A 115 -0.11 15.50 -3.25
C LYS A 115 1.33 15.09 -3.52
N LEU A 116 2.21 16.06 -3.66
CA LEU A 116 3.64 15.81 -3.69
C LEU A 116 4.05 15.25 -2.32
N ILE A 117 4.67 14.09 -2.34
CA ILE A 117 5.17 13.47 -1.12
C ILE A 117 6.55 14.09 -0.85
N THR A 118 6.66 14.78 0.26
CA THR A 118 7.95 15.31 0.73
C THR A 118 8.66 14.20 1.50
N PRO A 119 9.78 13.65 0.99
CA PRO A 119 10.55 12.63 1.68
C PRO A 119 11.17 13.20 2.97
N LEU A 120 11.60 12.33 3.87
CA LEU A 120 12.37 12.74 5.04
C LEU A 120 13.76 13.23 4.62
N THR A 121 14.20 14.31 5.24
CA THR A 121 15.57 14.78 5.12
C THR A 121 16.53 13.90 5.91
N ILE A 122 17.82 13.97 5.62
CA ILE A 122 18.85 13.24 6.36
C ILE A 122 18.81 13.59 7.86
N SER A 123 18.62 14.85 8.19
CA SER A 123 18.50 15.32 9.59
C SER A 123 17.26 14.75 10.29
N GLU A 124 16.13 14.66 9.59
CA GLU A 124 14.92 14.03 10.12
C GLU A 124 15.10 12.53 10.32
N LEU A 125 15.75 11.83 9.38
CA LEU A 125 16.09 10.41 9.52
C LEU A 125 17.03 10.17 10.72
N GLN A 126 18.04 11.00 10.90
CA GLN A 126 18.95 10.91 12.03
C GLN A 126 18.19 11.09 13.35
N ARG A 127 17.36 12.15 13.45
CA ARG A 127 16.53 12.40 14.63
C ARG A 127 15.56 11.25 14.91
N LEU A 128 15.00 10.65 13.87
CA LEU A 128 14.13 9.49 13.98
C LEU A 128 14.86 8.27 14.53
N LEU A 129 16.04 7.97 14.02
CA LEU A 129 16.88 6.86 14.48
C LEU A 129 17.33 7.05 15.93
N ASP A 130 17.74 8.26 16.31
CA ASP A 130 18.16 8.56 17.67
C ASP A 130 17.01 8.43 18.67
N CYS A 131 15.81 8.87 18.26
CA CYS A 131 14.59 8.67 19.05
C CYS A 131 14.24 7.18 19.21
N ALA A 132 14.33 6.41 18.12
CA ALA A 132 14.07 4.98 18.15
C ALA A 132 15.03 4.24 19.09
N ARG A 133 16.33 4.51 19.00
CA ARG A 133 17.38 3.91 19.85
C ARG A 133 17.14 4.15 21.36
N LYS A 134 16.63 5.31 21.73
CA LYS A 134 16.34 5.67 23.13
C LYS A 134 15.12 4.94 23.72
N THR A 135 14.39 4.15 22.95
CA THR A 135 13.24 3.40 23.44
C THR A 135 13.70 2.13 24.16
N LYS A 136 13.57 2.09 25.50
CA LYS A 136 14.21 1.07 26.37
C LYS A 136 13.97 -0.39 25.94
N GLN A 137 12.74 -0.79 25.65
CA GLN A 137 12.41 -2.20 25.36
C GLN A 137 12.41 -2.55 23.86
N THR A 138 12.08 -1.59 23.02
CA THR A 138 11.82 -1.84 21.58
C THR A 138 12.77 -1.07 20.66
N GLY A 139 13.77 -0.39 21.20
CA GLY A 139 14.67 0.46 20.43
C GLY A 139 15.42 -0.30 19.34
N TYR A 140 15.93 -1.50 19.63
CA TYR A 140 16.63 -2.33 18.65
C TYR A 140 15.70 -2.73 17.49
N ARG A 141 14.46 -3.13 17.80
CA ARG A 141 13.45 -3.46 16.82
C ARG A 141 13.09 -2.24 15.94
N ASN A 142 12.76 -1.13 16.58
CA ASN A 142 12.33 0.07 15.87
C ASN A 142 13.46 0.64 14.98
N THR A 143 14.71 0.59 15.45
CA THR A 143 15.88 0.95 14.64
C THR A 143 16.03 0.02 13.44
N ALA A 144 15.92 -1.29 13.63
CA ALA A 144 16.01 -2.27 12.56
C ALA A 144 14.90 -2.08 11.51
N ILE A 145 13.66 -1.80 11.94
CA ILE A 145 12.53 -1.50 11.08
C ILE A 145 12.80 -0.26 10.21
N ILE A 146 13.21 0.85 10.83
CA ILE A 146 13.45 2.10 10.12
C ILE A 146 14.57 1.92 9.08
N LEU A 147 15.70 1.35 9.49
CA LEU A 147 16.84 1.12 8.60
C LEU A 147 16.43 0.19 7.44
N LEU A 148 15.74 -0.91 7.71
CA LEU A 148 15.32 -1.84 6.68
C LEU A 148 14.39 -1.17 5.66
N MET A 149 13.39 -0.42 6.10
CA MET A 149 12.45 0.25 5.20
C MET A 149 13.12 1.34 4.36
N VAL A 150 14.06 2.10 4.93
CA VAL A 150 14.77 3.16 4.19
C VAL A 150 15.83 2.58 3.25
N ASP A 151 16.41 1.44 3.59
CA ASP A 151 17.43 0.78 2.78
C ASP A 151 16.79 0.03 1.59
N THR A 152 15.71 -0.70 1.81
CA THR A 152 15.13 -1.62 0.83
C THR A 152 13.87 -1.11 0.17
N ALA A 153 13.26 -0.07 0.69
CA ALA A 153 11.95 0.42 0.27
C ALA A 153 10.84 -0.67 0.30
N CYS A 154 10.97 -1.73 1.10
CA CYS A 154 9.95 -2.77 1.22
C CYS A 154 8.60 -2.22 1.69
N TRP A 155 7.52 -2.91 1.32
CA TRP A 155 6.18 -2.56 1.80
C TRP A 155 6.04 -2.85 3.29
N PRO A 156 5.21 -2.08 4.03
CA PRO A 156 4.90 -2.38 5.42
C PRO A 156 4.42 -3.82 5.65
N GLY A 157 3.60 -4.34 4.73
CA GLY A 157 3.12 -5.72 4.79
C GLY A 157 4.24 -6.73 4.59
N GLU A 158 5.15 -6.50 3.62
CA GLU A 158 6.32 -7.37 3.39
C GLU A 158 7.24 -7.40 4.60
N LEU A 159 7.49 -6.25 5.24
CA LEU A 159 8.28 -6.20 6.47
C LEU A 159 7.64 -7.02 7.59
N CYS A 160 6.31 -6.90 7.76
CA CYS A 160 5.59 -7.63 8.80
C CYS A 160 5.51 -9.14 8.55
N SER A 161 5.54 -9.58 7.28
CA SER A 161 5.49 -10.99 6.90
C SER A 161 6.86 -11.69 6.88
N LEU A 162 7.97 -10.95 7.05
CA LEU A 162 9.31 -11.53 7.06
C LEU A 162 9.44 -12.62 8.13
N THR A 163 9.98 -13.75 7.72
CA THR A 163 10.37 -14.86 8.61
C THR A 163 11.88 -14.87 8.85
N LEU A 164 12.31 -15.69 9.78
CA LEU A 164 13.74 -15.89 10.06
C LEU A 164 14.51 -16.40 8.84
N ARG A 165 13.84 -17.19 7.97
CA ARG A 165 14.44 -17.78 6.77
C ARG A 165 14.58 -16.76 5.63
N ASP A 166 13.86 -15.64 5.70
CA ASP A 166 13.87 -14.63 4.65
C ASP A 166 15.04 -13.66 4.78
N VAL A 167 15.69 -13.60 5.95
CA VAL A 167 16.85 -12.72 6.19
C VAL A 167 18.14 -13.52 6.05
N ARG A 168 18.80 -13.37 4.91
CA ARG A 168 20.04 -14.07 4.56
C ARG A 168 21.25 -13.21 4.91
N PHE A 169 21.73 -13.32 6.13
CA PHE A 169 22.83 -12.50 6.64
C PHE A 169 24.14 -12.68 5.89
N GLU A 170 24.44 -13.90 5.44
CA GLU A 170 25.68 -14.21 4.71
C GLU A 170 25.71 -13.53 3.34
N GLU A 171 24.55 -13.50 2.66
CA GLU A 171 24.41 -12.93 1.33
C GLU A 171 24.10 -11.41 1.35
N ASN A 172 23.83 -10.83 2.51
CA ASN A 172 23.31 -9.47 2.67
C ASN A 172 22.03 -9.22 1.89
N LEU A 173 21.11 -10.19 1.89
CA LEU A 173 19.85 -10.15 1.17
C LEU A 173 18.67 -10.40 2.09
N ILE A 174 17.54 -9.83 1.77
CA ILE A 174 16.23 -10.25 2.28
C ILE A 174 15.35 -10.72 1.13
N ARG A 175 14.56 -11.75 1.38
CA ARG A 175 13.53 -12.22 0.47
C ARG A 175 12.20 -11.62 0.90
N VAL A 176 11.47 -11.05 -0.03
CA VAL A 176 10.11 -10.56 0.19
C VAL A 176 9.15 -11.18 -0.80
N ASP A 177 7.94 -11.50 -0.33
CA ASP A 177 6.90 -12.07 -1.17
C ASP A 177 6.11 -10.95 -1.85
N GLU A 178 5.89 -11.09 -3.15
CA GLU A 178 5.03 -10.23 -3.96
C GLU A 178 3.77 -10.97 -4.39
N LYS A 179 2.76 -10.22 -4.85
CA LYS A 179 1.55 -10.82 -5.43
C LYS A 179 1.83 -11.72 -6.64
N CYS A 180 2.94 -11.48 -7.33
CA CYS A 180 3.33 -12.17 -8.56
C CYS A 180 4.66 -12.93 -8.42
N GLY A 181 5.09 -13.25 -7.21
CA GLY A 181 6.34 -13.99 -7.00
C GLY A 181 7.13 -13.51 -5.78
N GLN A 182 8.44 -13.67 -5.86
CA GLN A 182 9.37 -13.29 -4.80
C GLN A 182 10.46 -12.38 -5.39
N ARG A 183 10.94 -11.43 -4.60
CA ARG A 183 12.13 -10.65 -4.95
C ARG A 183 13.16 -10.63 -3.83
N MET A 184 14.41 -10.55 -4.23
CA MET A 184 15.53 -10.40 -3.32
C MET A 184 15.91 -8.92 -3.24
N LEU A 185 16.02 -8.39 -2.03
CA LEU A 185 16.40 -7.01 -1.77
C LEU A 185 17.76 -6.98 -1.05
N PRO A 186 18.76 -6.30 -1.60
CA PRO A 186 20.05 -6.13 -0.95
C PRO A 186 19.90 -5.22 0.28
N ILE A 187 20.68 -5.51 1.33
CA ILE A 187 20.75 -4.71 2.54
C ILE A 187 22.17 -4.20 2.79
N SER A 188 22.25 -2.97 3.24
CA SER A 188 23.54 -2.37 3.61
C SER A 188 24.14 -3.02 4.86
N PRO A 189 25.47 -2.91 5.07
CA PRO A 189 26.12 -3.39 6.29
C PRO A 189 25.54 -2.80 7.58
N SER A 190 25.02 -1.57 7.52
CA SER A 190 24.38 -0.91 8.66
C SER A 190 23.03 -1.53 9.00
N THR A 191 22.22 -1.80 8.00
CA THR A 191 20.94 -2.50 8.14
C THR A 191 21.16 -3.92 8.64
N ARG A 192 22.11 -4.66 8.05
CA ARG A 192 22.48 -6.01 8.49
C ARG A 192 22.83 -6.04 9.98
N ARG A 193 23.69 -5.13 10.44
CA ARG A 193 24.07 -5.04 11.87
C ARG A 193 22.86 -4.77 12.77
N ALA A 194 21.97 -3.88 12.35
CA ALA A 194 20.76 -3.57 13.12
C ALA A 194 19.80 -4.76 13.21
N LEU A 195 19.60 -5.47 12.10
CA LEU A 195 18.77 -6.69 12.06
C LEU A 195 19.37 -7.79 12.96
N PHE A 196 20.68 -8.03 12.87
CA PHE A 196 21.37 -9.01 13.70
C PHE A 196 21.29 -8.66 15.19
N THR A 197 21.50 -7.39 15.54
CA THR A 197 21.40 -6.90 16.91
C THR A 197 19.99 -7.07 17.46
N TYR A 198 18.98 -6.79 16.64
CA TYR A 198 17.59 -7.02 17.01
C TYR A 198 17.31 -8.52 17.20
N LEU A 199 17.72 -9.37 16.27
CA LEU A 199 17.51 -10.82 16.32
C LEU A 199 18.03 -11.43 17.63
N ARG A 200 19.20 -11.03 18.08
CA ARG A 200 19.79 -11.49 19.36
C ARG A 200 19.01 -11.05 20.60
N ARG A 201 18.16 -10.04 20.49
CA ARG A 201 17.45 -9.42 21.61
C ARG A 201 15.92 -9.53 21.51
N ARG A 202 15.42 -10.06 20.38
CA ARG A 202 13.98 -10.18 20.20
C ARG A 202 13.40 -11.19 21.17
N LYS A 203 12.18 -10.89 21.65
CA LYS A 203 11.34 -11.88 22.32
C LYS A 203 10.44 -12.51 21.28
N ALA A 204 10.29 -13.82 21.32
CA ALA A 204 9.37 -14.57 20.49
C ALA A 204 8.86 -15.78 21.26
N PHE A 205 7.67 -16.25 20.95
CA PHE A 205 7.18 -17.50 21.46
C PHE A 205 8.00 -18.68 20.87
N PRO A 206 8.08 -19.83 21.57
CA PRO A 206 8.64 -21.03 21.00
C PRO A 206 7.99 -21.35 19.63
N ARG A 207 8.81 -21.66 18.62
CA ARG A 207 8.39 -21.93 17.23
C ARG A 207 7.84 -20.72 16.46
N GLU A 208 8.01 -19.48 16.98
CA GLU A 208 7.62 -18.28 16.24
C GLU A 208 8.68 -17.94 15.18
N ASP A 209 8.31 -18.10 13.91
CA ASP A 209 9.19 -17.87 12.75
C ASP A 209 9.19 -16.41 12.28
N ALA A 210 8.25 -15.57 12.72
CA ALA A 210 8.20 -14.17 12.31
C ALA A 210 9.48 -13.43 12.70
N PHE A 211 10.11 -12.75 11.75
CA PHE A 211 11.34 -12.00 12.04
C PHE A 211 11.06 -10.84 13.01
N PHE A 212 10.05 -10.04 12.72
CA PHE A 212 9.66 -8.94 13.61
C PHE A 212 8.49 -9.33 14.52
N THR A 213 8.69 -9.10 15.80
CA THR A 213 7.70 -9.41 16.84
C THR A 213 7.32 -8.17 17.65
N THR A 214 6.15 -8.19 18.27
CA THR A 214 5.72 -7.20 19.26
C THR A 214 6.58 -7.32 20.54
N ARG A 215 6.39 -6.41 21.49
CA ARG A 215 7.03 -6.52 22.82
C ARG A 215 6.57 -7.77 23.60
N HIS A 216 5.46 -8.36 23.21
CA HIS A 216 4.89 -9.55 23.84
C HIS A 216 5.33 -10.86 23.17
N GLY A 217 6.08 -10.81 22.06
CA GLY A 217 6.58 -11.97 21.35
C GLY A 217 5.69 -12.48 20.21
N THR A 218 4.55 -11.85 19.95
CA THR A 218 3.66 -12.18 18.82
C THR A 218 4.15 -11.53 17.52
N PRO A 219 3.81 -12.06 16.32
CA PRO A 219 4.14 -11.44 15.05
C PRO A 219 3.72 -9.98 14.96
N LEU A 220 4.59 -9.14 14.39
CA LEU A 220 4.30 -7.73 14.18
C LEU A 220 3.27 -7.59 13.04
N GLN A 221 2.23 -6.80 13.28
CA GLN A 221 1.20 -6.49 12.29
C GLN A 221 1.37 -5.07 11.74
N VAL A 222 0.80 -4.80 10.56
CA VAL A 222 0.87 -3.47 9.93
C VAL A 222 0.29 -2.37 10.84
N ASN A 223 -0.77 -2.67 11.59
CA ASN A 223 -1.33 -1.73 12.56
C ASN A 223 -0.34 -1.41 13.70
N ASN A 224 0.40 -2.41 14.19
CA ASN A 224 1.45 -2.15 15.18
C ASN A 224 2.59 -1.31 14.61
N LEU A 225 2.92 -1.49 13.33
CA LEU A 225 3.91 -0.66 12.66
C LEU A 225 3.43 0.80 12.55
N GLN A 226 2.14 1.03 12.27
CA GLN A 226 1.55 2.38 12.31
C GLN A 226 1.64 2.99 13.71
N GLU A 227 1.27 2.26 14.75
CA GLU A 227 1.38 2.71 16.14
C GLU A 227 2.81 3.10 16.53
N ILE A 228 3.81 2.32 16.06
CA ILE A 228 5.24 2.65 16.26
C ILE A 228 5.57 3.99 15.59
N MET A 229 5.11 4.22 14.36
CA MET A 229 5.35 5.47 13.65
C MET A 229 4.66 6.65 14.36
N ASP A 230 3.43 6.48 14.83
CA ASP A 230 2.69 7.50 15.56
C ASP A 230 3.37 7.89 16.88
N GLN A 231 3.93 6.90 17.60
CA GLN A 231 4.71 7.16 18.82
C GLN A 231 6.00 7.91 18.52
N LEU A 232 6.71 7.52 17.45
CA LEU A 232 7.92 8.20 17.02
C LEU A 232 7.63 9.61 16.50
N GLN A 233 6.52 9.80 15.77
CA GLN A 233 6.03 11.11 15.32
C GLN A 233 5.86 12.08 16.51
N ARG A 234 5.12 11.66 17.54
CA ARG A 234 4.91 12.49 18.75
C ARG A 234 6.21 12.86 19.44
N ARG A 235 7.21 11.97 19.46
CA ARG A 235 8.49 12.18 20.14
C ARG A 235 9.49 12.99 19.32
N THR A 236 9.44 12.89 18.00
CA THR A 236 10.38 13.58 17.10
C THR A 236 9.84 14.91 16.58
N GLY A 237 8.52 15.14 16.67
CA GLY A 237 7.87 16.30 16.09
C GLY A 237 7.84 16.30 14.55
N ILE A 238 8.02 15.13 13.90
CA ILE A 238 7.92 15.00 12.43
C ILE A 238 6.45 14.77 12.08
N PRO A 239 5.67 15.76 11.63
CA PRO A 239 4.19 15.70 11.63
C PRO A 239 3.60 14.78 10.56
N ARG A 240 4.42 14.25 9.66
CA ARG A 240 4.02 13.41 8.52
C ARG A 240 4.58 11.98 8.56
N LEU A 241 4.99 11.49 9.73
CA LEU A 241 5.64 10.20 9.85
C LEU A 241 4.61 9.06 9.79
N TYR A 242 4.74 8.19 8.79
CA TYR A 242 3.95 6.95 8.62
C TYR A 242 4.81 5.92 7.85
N PRO A 243 4.48 4.62 7.92
CA PRO A 243 5.34 3.58 7.33
C PRO A 243 5.67 3.80 5.85
N TYR A 244 4.68 4.16 5.04
CA TYR A 244 4.89 4.41 3.61
C TYR A 244 5.81 5.61 3.32
N LEU A 245 5.92 6.58 4.26
CA LEU A 245 6.85 7.69 4.09
C LEU A 245 8.31 7.22 4.08
N LEU A 246 8.66 6.22 4.89
CA LEU A 246 10.01 5.63 4.88
C LEU A 246 10.33 5.02 3.52
N ARG A 247 9.37 4.29 2.93
CA ARG A 247 9.49 3.75 1.58
C ARG A 247 9.59 4.86 0.51
N HIS A 248 8.80 5.91 0.62
CA HIS A 248 8.88 7.06 -0.28
C HIS A 248 10.23 7.78 -0.16
N THR A 249 10.74 7.91 1.06
CA THR A 249 12.08 8.46 1.32
C THR A 249 13.16 7.61 0.66
N ALA A 250 13.10 6.29 0.80
CA ALA A 250 14.02 5.37 0.14
C ALA A 250 13.99 5.56 -1.40
N ALA A 251 12.80 5.47 -2.01
CA ALA A 251 12.64 5.63 -3.45
C ALA A 251 13.19 6.97 -3.97
N SER A 252 12.91 8.05 -3.27
CA SER A 252 13.41 9.38 -3.60
C SER A 252 14.93 9.46 -3.45
N SER A 253 15.49 8.90 -2.39
CA SER A 253 16.93 8.89 -2.14
C SER A 253 17.71 8.10 -3.20
N TYR A 254 17.17 6.97 -3.65
CA TYR A 254 17.79 6.20 -4.75
C TYR A 254 17.83 6.99 -6.04
N LEU A 255 16.73 7.67 -6.43
CA LEU A 255 16.70 8.50 -7.63
C LEU A 255 17.65 9.69 -7.50
N VAL A 256 17.64 10.42 -6.38
CA VAL A 256 18.57 11.52 -6.14
C VAL A 256 20.02 11.03 -6.12
N GLY A 257 20.26 9.80 -5.67
CA GLY A 257 21.57 9.14 -5.73
C GLY A 257 21.99 8.69 -7.13
N GLY A 258 21.13 8.86 -8.16
CA GLY A 258 21.43 8.57 -9.55
C GLY A 258 21.06 7.16 -10.01
N ALA A 259 20.26 6.42 -9.21
CA ALA A 259 19.67 5.18 -9.69
C ALA A 259 18.68 5.45 -10.82
N ASP A 260 18.69 4.62 -11.86
CA ASP A 260 17.71 4.72 -12.94
C ASP A 260 16.30 4.30 -12.49
N LEU A 261 15.30 4.75 -13.25
CA LEU A 261 13.90 4.53 -12.91
C LEU A 261 13.51 3.04 -12.90
N GLU A 262 14.14 2.21 -13.75
CA GLU A 262 13.90 0.77 -13.79
C GLU A 262 14.44 0.08 -12.53
N THR A 263 15.65 0.43 -12.10
CA THR A 263 16.21 -0.06 -10.84
C THR A 263 15.32 0.27 -9.66
N VAL A 264 14.83 1.52 -9.58
CA VAL A 264 13.90 1.92 -8.51
C VAL A 264 12.56 1.21 -8.65
N ARG A 265 12.03 1.01 -9.85
CA ARG A 265 10.81 0.25 -10.08
C ARG A 265 10.93 -1.19 -9.56
N ARG A 266 12.05 -1.87 -9.86
CA ARG A 266 12.34 -3.24 -9.38
C ARG A 266 12.49 -3.28 -7.87
N LEU A 267 13.23 -2.33 -7.28
CA LEU A 267 13.39 -2.22 -5.83
C LEU A 267 12.03 -2.10 -5.15
N LEU A 268 11.15 -1.27 -5.72
CA LEU A 268 9.80 -1.05 -5.21
C LEU A 268 8.82 -2.19 -5.49
N GLY A 269 9.11 -3.11 -6.40
CA GLY A 269 8.16 -4.15 -6.84
C GLY A 269 6.94 -3.58 -7.57
N HIS A 270 7.10 -2.47 -8.29
CA HIS A 270 6.00 -1.90 -9.07
C HIS A 270 5.86 -2.61 -10.42
N THR A 271 4.66 -3.10 -10.71
CA THR A 271 4.36 -3.75 -12.00
C THR A 271 4.33 -2.76 -13.17
N THR A 272 4.10 -1.47 -12.90
CA THR A 272 4.02 -0.41 -13.92
C THR A 272 4.88 0.79 -13.58
N TYR A 273 5.38 1.48 -14.62
CA TYR A 273 6.14 2.72 -14.46
C TYR A 273 5.32 3.88 -13.90
N THR A 274 4.03 3.92 -14.17
CA THR A 274 3.13 5.02 -13.77
C THR A 274 3.20 5.33 -12.26
N ILE A 275 3.40 4.30 -11.44
CA ILE A 275 3.50 4.49 -9.98
C ILE A 275 4.87 5.06 -9.62
N THR A 276 5.94 4.65 -10.31
CA THR A 276 7.31 5.11 -10.05
C THR A 276 7.55 6.53 -10.61
N GLN A 277 6.84 6.91 -11.66
CA GLN A 277 6.90 8.27 -12.24
C GLN A 277 6.54 9.39 -11.24
N ARG A 278 5.83 9.07 -10.15
CA ARG A 278 5.54 10.02 -9.07
C ARG A 278 6.80 10.60 -8.40
N TYR A 279 7.93 9.95 -8.54
CA TYR A 279 9.21 10.37 -7.97
C TYR A 279 10.08 11.14 -8.97
N VAL A 280 9.75 11.14 -10.26
CA VAL A 280 10.57 11.76 -11.33
C VAL A 280 10.69 13.27 -11.16
N HIS A 281 9.68 13.94 -10.59
CA HIS A 281 9.75 15.39 -10.34
C HIS A 281 10.83 15.77 -9.32
N LEU A 282 11.33 14.81 -8.53
CA LEU A 282 12.42 15.05 -7.57
C LEU A 282 13.79 15.07 -8.28
N ASN A 283 13.84 14.68 -9.54
CA ASN A 283 15.06 14.48 -10.33
C ASN A 283 15.33 15.60 -11.36
N GLN A 284 14.63 16.73 -11.30
CA GLN A 284 14.80 17.81 -12.29
C GLN A 284 16.19 18.45 -12.31
N GLY A 285 17.02 18.25 -11.26
CA GLY A 285 18.43 18.67 -11.24
C GLY A 285 19.40 17.72 -12.00
N ASP A 286 18.95 16.59 -12.48
CA ASP A 286 19.83 15.51 -12.94
C ASP A 286 20.14 15.47 -14.42
N LEU A 287 19.39 16.19 -15.28
CA LEU A 287 19.75 16.28 -16.70
C LEU A 287 21.17 16.84 -16.89
N ALA A 288 21.54 17.86 -16.14
CA ALA A 288 22.89 18.42 -16.19
C ALA A 288 23.93 17.46 -15.58
N ARG A 289 23.60 16.73 -14.52
CA ARG A 289 24.46 15.70 -13.93
C ARG A 289 24.61 14.49 -14.85
N ALA A 290 23.52 14.00 -15.41
CA ALA A 290 23.51 12.88 -16.37
C ALA A 290 24.31 13.25 -17.63
N GLN A 291 24.12 14.46 -18.16
CA GLN A 291 24.87 14.97 -19.29
C GLN A 291 26.37 15.05 -18.98
N ARG A 292 26.76 15.61 -17.80
CA ARG A 292 28.16 15.68 -17.39
C ARG A 292 28.80 14.30 -17.19
N ARG A 293 28.06 13.30 -16.72
CA ARG A 293 28.56 11.94 -16.49
C ARG A 293 28.63 11.11 -17.76
N ASN A 294 27.61 11.20 -18.63
CA ASN A 294 27.37 10.23 -19.69
C ASN A 294 27.47 10.80 -21.09
N SER A 295 27.81 12.11 -21.25
CA SER A 295 28.00 12.69 -22.59
C SER A 295 29.17 12.02 -23.30
N PRO A 296 28.95 11.45 -24.51
CA PRO A 296 30.05 10.88 -25.29
C PRO A 296 31.12 11.93 -25.60
N VAL A 297 30.77 13.22 -25.65
CA VAL A 297 31.71 14.32 -25.86
C VAL A 297 32.80 14.39 -24.77
N ASN A 298 32.46 14.00 -23.51
CA ASN A 298 33.44 13.95 -22.43
C ASN A 298 34.47 12.82 -22.59
N GLN A 299 34.25 11.87 -23.50
CA GLN A 299 35.14 10.76 -23.80
C GLN A 299 36.01 11.04 -25.05
N LEU A 300 35.69 12.13 -25.77
CA LEU A 300 36.53 12.58 -26.89
C LEU A 300 37.71 13.34 -26.32
N ARG A 301 38.89 12.72 -26.29
CA ARG A 301 40.18 13.36 -26.00
C ARG A 301 40.89 13.72 -27.26
#